data_315257241e41ea7ceb10a84a3dcd2ba8
#
_entry.id   315257241e41ea7ceb10a84a3dcd2ba8
#
_cell.length_a   1.000
_cell.length_b   1.000
_cell.length_c   1.000
_cell.angle_alpha   90.00
_cell.angle_beta   90.00
_cell.angle_gamma   90.00
#
_symmetry.space_group_name_H-M   'P 1'
#
loop_
_entity.id
_entity.type
_entity.pdbx_description
1 polymer ?
#
loop_
_entity_poly.entity_id
_entity_poly.type
_entity_poly.pdbx_seq_one_letter_code
_entity_poly.pdbx_strand_id
1 'polypeptide(L)'
;VRPDTADTPQFSPRQNEVLEQALRLLVEGGDKALTTSGLARAASCSKESLYKWFGDRDGVLAAMIAYQASKVRTADRAGEKLTDQILKQNLEQFGRDLLEVLAGDVSLALNRLAIGQTSRDGSKLGKLLVEHGRRQIDRRAMALMEAGKRASLLRFENADAAYHTFYGLVVSDLHIRMLLGEPGLKDNSRQAERAVEAFLALHGVEQKTADALRVSAGR
;
A
#
# COMPACT_ATOMS: atom_id res chain seq x y z
N VAL A 1 11.43 -15.98 15.34
CA VAL A 1 10.44 -16.12 14.27
C VAL A 1 10.84 -15.10 13.22
N ARG A 2 11.28 -15.53 12.06
CA ARG A 2 11.55 -14.62 10.92
C ARG A 2 10.25 -13.94 10.55
N PRO A 3 10.22 -12.61 10.33
CA PRO A 3 9.05 -11.99 9.75
C PRO A 3 8.82 -12.62 8.37
N ASP A 4 7.60 -13.02 8.13
CA ASP A 4 7.17 -13.68 6.91
C ASP A 4 7.21 -12.66 5.77
N THR A 5 8.34 -12.59 5.05
CA THR A 5 8.50 -11.80 3.81
C THR A 5 7.76 -12.43 2.63
N ALA A 6 7.00 -13.51 2.88
CA ALA A 6 6.38 -14.36 1.87
C ALA A 6 5.11 -13.79 1.23
N ASP A 7 4.63 -12.61 1.62
CA ASP A 7 3.27 -12.18 1.28
C ASP A 7 3.18 -11.07 0.20
N THR A 8 4.31 -10.66 -0.38
CA THR A 8 4.28 -9.81 -1.58
C THR A 8 4.39 -10.72 -2.80
N PRO A 9 3.38 -10.77 -3.68
CA PRO A 9 3.45 -11.59 -4.89
C PRO A 9 4.69 -11.20 -5.70
N GLN A 10 5.64 -12.10 -5.82
CA GLN A 10 6.80 -11.90 -6.67
C GLN A 10 6.43 -12.32 -8.09
N PHE A 11 6.16 -11.34 -8.93
CA PHE A 11 5.97 -11.57 -10.35
C PHE A 11 7.33 -11.57 -11.07
N SER A 12 7.50 -12.46 -12.04
CA SER A 12 8.68 -12.40 -12.92
C SER A 12 8.71 -11.09 -13.73
N PRO A 13 9.88 -10.66 -14.24
CA PRO A 13 9.96 -9.47 -15.08
C PRO A 13 8.94 -9.49 -16.24
N ARG A 14 8.76 -10.66 -16.85
CA ARG A 14 7.79 -10.83 -17.95
C ARG A 14 6.33 -10.70 -17.49
N GLN A 15 6.00 -11.23 -16.32
CA GLN A 15 4.67 -11.04 -15.73
C GLN A 15 4.42 -9.57 -15.40
N ASN A 16 5.41 -8.84 -14.87
CA ASN A 16 5.30 -7.41 -14.61
C ASN A 16 4.99 -6.61 -15.89
N GLU A 17 5.71 -6.88 -17.00
CA GLU A 17 5.44 -6.27 -18.29
C GLU A 17 3.98 -6.49 -18.74
N VAL A 18 3.49 -7.71 -18.59
CA VAL A 18 2.10 -8.06 -18.95
C VAL A 18 1.10 -7.32 -18.05
N LEU A 19 1.35 -7.24 -16.75
CA LEU A 19 0.51 -6.51 -15.81
C LEU A 19 0.49 -5.00 -16.12
N GLU A 20 1.61 -4.42 -16.51
CA GLU A 20 1.67 -3.02 -16.95
C GLU A 20 0.85 -2.75 -18.22
N GLN A 21 0.85 -3.70 -19.20
CA GLN A 21 -0.02 -3.59 -20.36
C GLN A 21 -1.50 -3.70 -19.98
N ALA A 22 -1.83 -4.63 -19.04
CA ALA A 22 -3.20 -4.78 -18.54
C ALA A 22 -3.70 -3.51 -17.85
N LEU A 23 -2.84 -2.86 -17.06
CA LEU A 23 -3.13 -1.59 -16.40
C LEU A 23 -3.38 -0.46 -17.40
N ARG A 24 -2.55 -0.37 -18.46
CA ARG A 24 -2.75 0.61 -19.53
C ARG A 24 -4.08 0.40 -20.25
N LEU A 25 -4.39 -0.83 -20.63
CA LEU A 25 -5.67 -1.15 -21.28
C LEU A 25 -6.86 -0.75 -20.41
N LEU A 26 -6.76 -0.95 -19.11
CA LEU A 26 -7.82 -0.57 -18.18
C LEU A 26 -8.01 0.95 -18.10
N VAL A 27 -6.92 1.71 -18.03
CA VAL A 27 -6.97 3.19 -17.95
C VAL A 27 -7.49 3.80 -19.25
N GLU A 28 -7.03 3.31 -20.40
CA GLU A 28 -7.36 3.87 -21.72
C GLU A 28 -8.76 3.47 -22.21
N GLY A 29 -9.17 2.22 -21.96
CA GLY A 29 -10.38 1.66 -22.55
C GLY A 29 -11.39 1.08 -21.54
N GLY A 30 -11.10 1.23 -20.24
CA GLY A 30 -11.94 0.74 -19.15
C GLY A 30 -12.05 -0.79 -19.12
N ASP A 31 -13.06 -1.28 -18.39
CA ASP A 31 -13.28 -2.72 -18.21
C ASP A 31 -13.47 -3.50 -19.52
N LYS A 32 -14.09 -2.88 -20.51
CA LYS A 32 -14.37 -3.50 -21.81
C LYS A 32 -13.12 -3.76 -22.64
N ALA A 33 -12.05 -2.97 -22.45
CA ALA A 33 -10.79 -3.15 -23.16
C ALA A 33 -9.95 -4.29 -22.55
N LEU A 34 -10.14 -4.61 -21.27
CA LEU A 34 -9.41 -5.65 -20.57
C LEU A 34 -9.97 -7.05 -20.90
N THR A 35 -9.77 -7.49 -22.13
CA THR A 35 -10.10 -8.86 -22.56
C THR A 35 -8.83 -9.70 -22.65
N THR A 36 -8.94 -11.02 -22.46
CA THR A 36 -7.78 -11.94 -22.60
C THR A 36 -7.12 -11.82 -24.01
N SER A 37 -7.94 -11.65 -25.05
CA SER A 37 -7.42 -11.47 -26.43
C SER A 37 -6.76 -10.10 -26.62
N GLY A 38 -7.33 -9.04 -26.05
CA GLY A 38 -6.75 -7.69 -26.06
C GLY A 38 -5.42 -7.65 -25.32
N LEU A 39 -5.38 -8.24 -24.12
CA LEU A 39 -4.16 -8.31 -23.32
C LEU A 39 -3.07 -9.15 -23.98
N ALA A 40 -3.42 -10.34 -24.51
CA ALA A 40 -2.46 -11.20 -25.20
C ALA A 40 -1.79 -10.46 -26.36
N ARG A 41 -2.57 -9.69 -27.15
CA ARG A 41 -2.07 -8.87 -28.26
C ARG A 41 -1.20 -7.72 -27.76
N ALA A 42 -1.68 -6.93 -26.77
CA ALA A 42 -0.97 -5.78 -26.23
C ALA A 42 0.36 -6.18 -25.57
N ALA A 43 0.39 -7.32 -24.89
CA ALA A 43 1.57 -7.83 -24.23
C ALA A 43 2.44 -8.76 -25.10
N SER A 44 2.10 -8.98 -26.37
CA SER A 44 2.81 -9.89 -27.29
C SER A 44 3.06 -11.26 -26.65
N CYS A 45 2.01 -11.89 -26.11
CA CYS A 45 2.06 -13.23 -25.52
C CYS A 45 0.86 -14.08 -25.95
N SER A 46 0.93 -15.38 -25.70
CA SER A 46 -0.19 -16.27 -25.99
C SER A 46 -1.26 -16.22 -24.89
N LYS A 47 -2.50 -16.58 -25.22
CA LYS A 47 -3.56 -16.72 -24.23
C LYS A 47 -3.25 -17.81 -23.22
N GLU A 48 -2.61 -18.89 -23.66
CA GLU A 48 -2.17 -19.99 -22.82
C GLU A 48 -1.17 -19.53 -21.77
N SER A 49 -0.25 -18.62 -22.14
CA SER A 49 0.67 -17.99 -21.19
C SER A 49 -0.07 -17.20 -20.14
N LEU A 50 -1.08 -16.42 -20.50
CA LEU A 50 -1.90 -15.67 -19.57
C LEU A 50 -2.65 -16.58 -18.60
N TYR A 51 -3.27 -17.65 -19.13
CA TYR A 51 -3.95 -18.64 -18.29
C TYR A 51 -2.98 -19.37 -17.36
N LYS A 52 -1.78 -19.70 -17.83
CA LYS A 52 -0.75 -20.35 -17.01
C LYS A 52 -0.26 -19.44 -15.88
N TRP A 53 -0.12 -18.14 -16.13
CA TRP A 53 0.44 -17.18 -15.15
C TRP A 53 -0.60 -16.69 -14.16
N PHE A 54 -1.80 -16.42 -14.61
CA PHE A 54 -2.81 -15.70 -13.85
C PHE A 54 -4.12 -16.46 -13.69
N GLY A 55 -4.30 -17.61 -14.34
CA GLY A 55 -5.56 -18.33 -14.35
C GLY A 55 -6.58 -17.68 -15.27
N ASP A 56 -7.63 -17.16 -14.71
CA ASP A 56 -8.73 -16.54 -15.45
C ASP A 56 -8.62 -14.98 -15.44
N ARG A 57 -9.69 -14.33 -15.91
CA ARG A 57 -9.79 -12.85 -15.89
C ARG A 57 -9.69 -12.27 -14.47
N ASP A 58 -10.28 -12.94 -13.50
CA ASP A 58 -10.24 -12.47 -12.11
C ASP A 58 -8.83 -12.62 -11.52
N GLY A 59 -8.11 -13.67 -11.89
CA GLY A 59 -6.71 -13.84 -11.55
C GLY A 59 -5.82 -12.74 -12.13
N VAL A 60 -6.08 -12.29 -13.39
CA VAL A 60 -5.41 -11.12 -13.96
C VAL A 60 -5.71 -9.86 -13.14
N LEU A 61 -6.98 -9.61 -12.79
CA LEU A 61 -7.38 -8.46 -11.98
C LEU A 61 -6.72 -8.51 -10.59
N ALA A 62 -6.75 -9.67 -9.94
CA ALA A 62 -6.09 -9.87 -8.64
C ALA A 62 -4.58 -9.58 -8.71
N ALA A 63 -3.90 -10.08 -9.75
CA ALA A 63 -2.49 -9.84 -9.99
C ALA A 63 -2.18 -8.36 -10.27
N MET A 64 -3.00 -7.67 -11.07
CA MET A 64 -2.88 -6.23 -11.32
C MET A 64 -2.99 -5.42 -10.02
N ILE A 65 -3.97 -5.74 -9.19
CA ILE A 65 -4.20 -5.07 -7.91
C ILE A 65 -3.03 -5.32 -6.96
N ALA A 66 -2.57 -6.57 -6.84
CA ALA A 66 -1.44 -6.95 -6.01
C ALA A 66 -0.13 -6.27 -6.48
N TYR A 67 0.08 -6.18 -7.80
CA TYR A 67 1.21 -5.47 -8.39
C TYR A 67 1.18 -3.97 -8.06
N GLN A 68 0.02 -3.32 -8.12
CA GLN A 68 -0.11 -1.92 -7.70
C GLN A 68 0.13 -1.77 -6.19
N ALA A 69 -0.45 -2.63 -5.36
CA ALA A 69 -0.24 -2.59 -3.92
C ALA A 69 1.22 -2.80 -3.52
N SER A 70 2.01 -3.55 -4.31
CA SER A 70 3.44 -3.79 -4.03
C SER A 70 4.30 -2.53 -4.16
N LYS A 71 3.81 -1.49 -4.82
CA LYS A 71 4.50 -0.19 -4.94
C LYS A 71 4.53 0.59 -3.63
N VAL A 72 3.62 0.30 -2.69
CA VAL A 72 3.71 0.81 -1.31
C VAL A 72 4.77 -0.01 -0.57
N ARG A 73 5.98 0.51 -0.51
CA ARG A 73 7.16 -0.21 0.00
C ARG A 73 7.25 -0.10 1.52
N THR A 74 7.80 -1.14 2.13
CA THR A 74 8.38 -1.06 3.48
C THR A 74 9.88 -1.25 3.33
N ALA A 75 10.68 -0.40 3.96
CA ALA A 75 12.12 -0.58 3.92
C ALA A 75 12.49 -1.84 4.72
N ASP A 76 12.86 -2.90 4.00
CA ASP A 76 13.46 -4.09 4.59
C ASP A 76 14.97 -3.83 4.77
N ARG A 77 15.34 -3.34 5.94
CA ARG A 77 16.74 -3.22 6.36
C ARG A 77 17.04 -4.36 7.32
N ALA A 78 17.03 -5.58 6.80
CA ALA A 78 17.34 -6.77 7.56
C ALA A 78 18.69 -6.60 8.29
N GLY A 79 18.67 -6.61 9.64
CA GLY A 79 19.85 -6.51 10.49
C GLY A 79 20.22 -5.11 10.99
N GLU A 80 19.63 -4.02 10.49
CA GLU A 80 19.82 -2.69 11.08
C GLU A 80 18.96 -2.49 12.33
N LYS A 81 19.54 -1.87 13.37
CA LYS A 81 18.79 -1.45 14.54
C LYS A 81 17.84 -0.31 14.16
N LEU A 82 16.56 -0.50 14.35
CA LEU A 82 15.57 0.55 14.10
C LEU A 82 15.79 1.71 15.09
N THR A 83 16.07 2.90 14.57
CA THR A 83 16.21 4.15 15.32
C THR A 83 15.02 5.05 15.05
N ASP A 84 14.83 6.11 15.86
CA ASP A 84 13.78 7.14 15.65
C ASP A 84 13.84 7.71 14.24
N GLN A 85 15.04 8.05 13.77
CA GLN A 85 15.24 8.62 12.45
C GLN A 85 14.87 7.63 11.34
N ILE A 86 15.28 6.37 11.47
CA ILE A 86 14.96 5.32 10.49
C ILE A 86 13.46 5.04 10.50
N LEU A 87 12.83 4.96 11.67
CA LEU A 87 11.38 4.79 11.77
C LEU A 87 10.64 5.95 11.10
N LYS A 88 11.02 7.20 11.41
CA LYS A 88 10.43 8.38 10.77
C LYS A 88 10.54 8.32 9.26
N GLN A 89 11.73 8.05 8.72
CA GLN A 89 11.97 7.92 7.27
C GLN A 89 11.11 6.80 6.63
N ASN A 90 10.99 5.66 7.31
CA ASN A 90 10.17 4.55 6.81
C ASN A 90 8.69 4.89 6.78
N LEU A 91 8.18 5.58 7.81
CA LEU A 91 6.79 6.04 7.85
C LEU A 91 6.52 7.09 6.76
N GLU A 92 7.44 8.05 6.58
CA GLU A 92 7.32 9.07 5.53
C GLU A 92 7.34 8.44 4.13
N GLN A 93 8.25 7.48 3.89
CA GLN A 93 8.31 6.77 2.61
C GLN A 93 7.04 5.96 2.35
N PHE A 94 6.55 5.24 3.37
CA PHE A 94 5.30 4.51 3.29
C PHE A 94 4.12 5.45 2.98
N GLY A 95 4.04 6.59 3.65
CA GLY A 95 3.00 7.59 3.41
C GLY A 95 3.05 8.17 2.00
N ARG A 96 4.23 8.49 1.49
CA ARG A 96 4.42 8.96 0.10
C ARG A 96 3.98 7.90 -0.92
N ASP A 97 4.46 6.67 -0.77
CA ASP A 97 4.12 5.57 -1.67
C ASP A 97 2.60 5.29 -1.65
N LEU A 98 1.98 5.35 -0.48
CA LEU A 98 0.54 5.18 -0.31
C LEU A 98 -0.25 6.25 -1.06
N LEU A 99 0.12 7.53 -0.89
CA LEU A 99 -0.51 8.64 -1.60
C LEU A 99 -0.32 8.53 -3.11
N GLU A 100 0.88 8.17 -3.57
CA GLU A 100 1.18 7.98 -5.00
C GLU A 100 0.32 6.86 -5.62
N VAL A 101 0.23 5.72 -4.93
CA VAL A 101 -0.60 4.60 -5.40
C VAL A 101 -2.08 4.97 -5.42
N LEU A 102 -2.60 5.64 -4.37
CA LEU A 102 -4.02 6.02 -4.29
C LEU A 102 -4.40 7.11 -5.29
N ALA A 103 -3.48 8.03 -5.60
CA ALA A 103 -3.69 9.11 -6.58
C ALA A 103 -3.48 8.67 -8.03
N GLY A 104 -2.86 7.51 -8.24
CA GLY A 104 -2.56 7.01 -9.58
C GLY A 104 -3.81 6.65 -10.38
N ASP A 105 -3.79 6.96 -11.70
CA ASP A 105 -4.92 6.73 -12.61
C ASP A 105 -5.46 5.30 -12.55
N VAL A 106 -4.58 4.33 -12.41
CA VAL A 106 -4.95 2.90 -12.30
C VAL A 106 -5.77 2.65 -11.03
N SER A 107 -5.31 3.14 -9.88
CA SER A 107 -6.03 2.97 -8.61
C SER A 107 -7.40 3.64 -8.67
N LEU A 108 -7.46 4.86 -9.19
CA LEU A 108 -8.71 5.60 -9.35
C LEU A 108 -9.66 4.89 -10.32
N ALA A 109 -9.17 4.38 -11.46
CA ALA A 109 -9.99 3.64 -12.43
C ALA A 109 -10.55 2.35 -11.82
N LEU A 110 -9.73 1.54 -11.14
CA LEU A 110 -10.15 0.30 -10.48
C LEU A 110 -11.21 0.57 -9.39
N ASN A 111 -10.98 1.58 -8.54
CA ASN A 111 -11.90 1.91 -7.46
C ASN A 111 -13.23 2.45 -8.00
N ARG A 112 -13.20 3.37 -9.00
CA ARG A 112 -14.42 3.88 -9.64
C ARG A 112 -15.21 2.76 -10.30
N LEU A 113 -14.54 1.84 -10.99
CA LEU A 113 -15.17 0.68 -11.61
C LEU A 113 -15.82 -0.23 -10.55
N ALA A 114 -15.11 -0.53 -9.46
CA ALA A 114 -15.65 -1.36 -8.38
C ALA A 114 -16.86 -0.71 -7.71
N ILE A 115 -16.82 0.59 -7.45
CA ILE A 115 -17.92 1.36 -6.88
C ILE A 115 -19.12 1.35 -7.83
N GLY A 116 -18.89 1.58 -9.14
CA GLY A 116 -19.96 1.57 -10.14
C GLY A 116 -20.63 0.20 -10.35
N GLN A 117 -19.92 -0.89 -10.02
CA GLN A 117 -20.44 -2.26 -10.09
C GLN A 117 -21.06 -2.75 -8.77
N THR A 118 -21.05 -1.93 -7.71
CA THR A 118 -21.55 -2.33 -6.40
C THR A 118 -23.07 -2.48 -6.42
N SER A 119 -23.57 -3.65 -6.02
CA SER A 119 -24.95 -3.97 -5.75
C SER A 119 -25.16 -4.26 -4.26
N ARG A 120 -26.36 -4.72 -3.86
CA ARG A 120 -26.61 -5.15 -2.47
C ARG A 120 -25.67 -6.26 -2.00
N ASP A 121 -25.23 -7.14 -2.91
CA ASP A 121 -24.30 -8.24 -2.62
C ASP A 121 -22.81 -7.85 -2.74
N GLY A 122 -22.56 -6.57 -2.98
CA GLY A 122 -21.22 -6.03 -3.23
C GLY A 122 -20.76 -6.19 -4.67
N SER A 123 -19.49 -5.90 -4.92
CA SER A 123 -18.81 -6.03 -6.20
C SER A 123 -17.74 -7.10 -6.11
N LYS A 124 -17.65 -7.98 -7.11
CA LYS A 124 -16.55 -8.94 -7.20
C LYS A 124 -15.19 -8.24 -7.27
N LEU A 125 -15.09 -7.20 -8.09
CA LEU A 125 -13.89 -6.37 -8.18
C LEU A 125 -13.60 -5.67 -6.85
N GLY A 126 -14.64 -5.19 -6.13
CA GLY A 126 -14.48 -4.61 -4.79
C GLY A 126 -13.87 -5.60 -3.79
N LYS A 127 -14.29 -6.87 -3.81
CA LYS A 127 -13.70 -7.93 -2.98
C LYS A 127 -12.23 -8.15 -3.31
N LEU A 128 -11.87 -8.21 -4.61
CA LEU A 128 -10.47 -8.33 -5.05
C LEU A 128 -9.62 -7.13 -4.62
N LEU A 129 -10.14 -5.90 -4.73
CA LEU A 129 -9.45 -4.68 -4.25
C LEU A 129 -9.16 -4.72 -2.75
N VAL A 130 -10.12 -5.17 -1.96
CA VAL A 130 -9.93 -5.31 -0.50
C VAL A 130 -8.88 -6.39 -0.21
N GLU A 131 -8.98 -7.56 -0.84
CA GLU A 131 -8.14 -8.72 -0.52
C GLU A 131 -6.71 -8.58 -1.04
N HIS A 132 -6.55 -8.22 -2.31
CA HIS A 132 -5.24 -8.16 -2.98
C HIS A 132 -4.61 -6.77 -2.96
N GLY A 133 -5.37 -5.73 -2.65
CA GLY A 133 -4.89 -4.35 -2.52
C GLY A 133 -4.77 -3.94 -1.06
N ARG A 134 -5.90 -3.52 -0.47
CA ARG A 134 -5.92 -2.90 0.85
C ARG A 134 -5.29 -3.79 1.93
N ARG A 135 -5.73 -5.04 2.09
CA ARG A 135 -5.20 -5.93 3.12
C ARG A 135 -3.69 -6.19 3.00
N GLN A 136 -3.14 -6.15 1.77
CA GLN A 136 -1.69 -6.29 1.56
C GLN A 136 -0.93 -5.08 2.10
N ILE A 137 -1.46 -3.87 1.86
CA ILE A 137 -0.89 -2.63 2.38
C ILE A 137 -1.03 -2.59 3.91
N ASP A 138 -2.22 -2.93 4.43
CA ASP A 138 -2.51 -2.94 5.88
C ASP A 138 -1.53 -3.87 6.63
N ARG A 139 -1.29 -5.10 6.14
CA ARG A 139 -0.34 -6.04 6.76
C ARG A 139 1.07 -5.48 6.83
N ARG A 140 1.55 -4.84 5.74
CA ARG A 140 2.89 -4.22 5.72
C ARG A 140 2.98 -3.05 6.67
N ALA A 141 1.96 -2.22 6.74
CA ALA A 141 1.89 -1.12 7.70
C ALA A 141 1.90 -1.61 9.14
N MET A 142 1.09 -2.63 9.46
CA MET A 142 1.07 -3.22 10.80
C MET A 142 2.42 -3.83 11.17
N ALA A 143 3.13 -4.47 10.23
CA ALA A 143 4.48 -4.98 10.47
C ALA A 143 5.47 -3.84 10.82
N LEU A 144 5.36 -2.68 10.16
CA LEU A 144 6.16 -1.48 10.46
C LEU A 144 5.81 -0.92 11.86
N MET A 145 4.52 -0.82 12.20
CA MET A 145 4.06 -0.40 13.53
C MET A 145 4.61 -1.32 14.63
N GLU A 146 4.46 -2.63 14.46
CA GLU A 146 4.98 -3.61 15.43
C GLU A 146 6.51 -3.58 15.54
N ALA A 147 7.23 -3.30 14.47
CA ALA A 147 8.68 -3.10 14.53
C ALA A 147 9.04 -1.87 15.38
N GLY A 148 8.33 -0.75 15.20
CA GLY A 148 8.48 0.45 16.02
C GLY A 148 8.17 0.20 17.50
N LYS A 149 7.11 -0.56 17.81
CA LYS A 149 6.75 -0.94 19.19
C LYS A 149 7.82 -1.84 19.82
N ARG A 150 8.30 -2.88 19.10
CA ARG A 150 9.39 -3.75 19.61
C ARG A 150 10.68 -2.99 19.88
N ALA A 151 10.97 -1.96 19.08
CA ALA A 151 12.12 -1.09 19.30
C ALA A 151 11.90 -0.04 20.41
N SER A 152 10.73 -0.04 21.08
CA SER A 152 10.32 0.95 22.09
C SER A 152 10.30 2.39 21.57
N LEU A 153 10.04 2.57 20.26
CA LEU A 153 9.92 3.86 19.59
C LEU A 153 8.46 4.30 19.44
N LEU A 154 7.51 3.34 19.47
CA LEU A 154 6.08 3.58 19.39
C LEU A 154 5.36 2.94 20.59
N ARG A 155 4.27 3.58 21.02
CA ARG A 155 3.38 3.10 22.06
C ARG A 155 1.94 3.09 21.55
N PHE A 156 1.33 1.92 21.57
CA PHE A 156 -0.09 1.69 21.26
C PHE A 156 -0.52 0.33 21.83
N GLU A 157 -1.81 0.12 21.99
CA GLU A 157 -2.36 -1.17 22.42
C GLU A 157 -2.54 -2.12 21.23
N ASN A 158 -3.07 -1.61 20.12
CA ASN A 158 -3.43 -2.38 18.93
C ASN A 158 -2.78 -1.76 17.68
N ALA A 159 -2.04 -2.58 16.93
CA ALA A 159 -1.34 -2.14 15.72
C ALA A 159 -2.31 -1.73 14.59
N ASP A 160 -3.45 -2.40 14.48
CA ASP A 160 -4.47 -2.08 13.49
C ASP A 160 -5.07 -0.69 13.76
N ALA A 161 -5.41 -0.37 15.03
CA ALA A 161 -5.89 0.96 15.42
C ALA A 161 -4.84 2.05 15.18
N ALA A 162 -3.57 1.78 15.51
CA ALA A 162 -2.47 2.71 15.24
C ALA A 162 -2.30 2.96 13.75
N TYR A 163 -2.38 1.91 12.93
CA TYR A 163 -2.34 2.05 11.47
C TYR A 163 -3.54 2.84 10.94
N HIS A 164 -4.75 2.59 11.42
CA HIS A 164 -5.92 3.36 10.98
C HIS A 164 -5.79 4.86 11.32
N THR A 165 -5.19 5.18 12.48
CA THR A 165 -4.84 6.56 12.82
C THR A 165 -3.85 7.15 11.82
N PHE A 166 -2.77 6.42 11.53
CA PHE A 166 -1.77 6.84 10.55
C PHE A 166 -2.37 7.01 9.15
N TYR A 167 -3.16 6.03 8.69
CA TYR A 167 -3.87 6.09 7.41
C TYR A 167 -4.77 7.33 7.32
N GLY A 168 -5.55 7.61 8.37
CA GLY A 168 -6.42 8.78 8.43
C GLY A 168 -5.64 10.09 8.34
N LEU A 169 -4.49 10.20 9.00
CA LEU A 169 -3.63 11.38 8.92
C LEU A 169 -2.98 11.56 7.54
N VAL A 170 -2.56 10.48 6.89
CA VAL A 170 -1.94 10.52 5.55
C VAL A 170 -2.97 10.80 4.47
N VAL A 171 -4.06 10.05 4.45
CA VAL A 171 -5.00 10.02 3.33
C VAL A 171 -6.14 11.03 3.52
N SER A 172 -6.62 11.20 4.78
CA SER A 172 -7.74 12.08 5.10
C SER A 172 -8.93 11.85 4.14
N ASP A 173 -9.48 12.90 3.54
CA ASP A 173 -10.53 12.87 2.53
C ASP A 173 -10.00 12.83 1.08
N LEU A 174 -8.69 12.89 0.89
CA LEU A 174 -8.05 13.05 -0.42
C LEU A 174 -8.48 11.98 -1.43
N HIS A 175 -8.50 10.71 -1.01
CA HIS A 175 -8.84 9.63 -1.91
C HIS A 175 -10.29 9.72 -2.41
N ILE A 176 -11.25 10.02 -1.52
CA ILE A 176 -12.64 10.20 -1.93
C ILE A 176 -12.82 11.41 -2.86
N ARG A 177 -12.13 12.53 -2.60
CA ARG A 177 -12.16 13.70 -3.46
C ARG A 177 -11.61 13.38 -4.86
N MET A 178 -10.48 12.68 -4.94
CA MET A 178 -9.92 12.22 -6.22
C MET A 178 -10.85 11.25 -6.95
N LEU A 179 -11.52 10.34 -6.23
CA LEU A 179 -12.53 9.46 -6.83
C LEU A 179 -13.71 10.24 -7.41
N LEU A 180 -14.06 11.39 -6.82
CA LEU A 180 -15.09 12.31 -7.32
C LEU A 180 -14.60 13.25 -8.42
N GLY A 181 -13.32 13.18 -8.81
CA GLY A 181 -12.77 13.94 -9.95
C GLY A 181 -11.98 15.17 -9.54
N GLU A 182 -11.76 15.43 -8.26
CA GLU A 182 -10.86 16.50 -7.85
C GLU A 182 -9.39 16.14 -8.13
N PRO A 183 -8.52 17.14 -8.37
CA PRO A 183 -7.11 16.91 -8.57
C PRO A 183 -6.46 16.37 -7.30
N GLY A 184 -5.44 15.52 -7.45
CA GLY A 184 -4.59 15.07 -6.35
C GLY A 184 -3.74 16.20 -5.76
N LEU A 185 -2.96 15.87 -4.74
CA LEU A 185 -2.04 16.82 -4.11
C LEU A 185 -0.92 17.22 -5.07
N LYS A 186 -0.47 18.45 -4.94
CA LYS A 186 0.73 18.95 -5.63
C LYS A 186 2.02 18.41 -5.01
N ASP A 187 1.98 18.09 -3.72
CA ASP A 187 3.16 17.65 -2.94
C ASP A 187 2.76 16.56 -1.93
N ASN A 188 2.92 15.30 -2.36
CA ASN A 188 2.70 14.14 -1.52
C ASN A 188 3.72 14.03 -0.37
N SER A 189 4.95 14.52 -0.58
CA SER A 189 6.02 14.45 0.43
C SER A 189 5.67 15.29 1.65
N ARG A 190 5.25 16.53 1.43
CA ARG A 190 4.83 17.44 2.50
C ARG A 190 3.64 16.90 3.30
N GLN A 191 2.67 16.28 2.61
CA GLN A 191 1.53 15.66 3.29
C GLN A 191 1.98 14.47 4.15
N ALA A 192 2.85 13.61 3.63
CA ALA A 192 3.37 12.45 4.36
C ALA A 192 4.19 12.90 5.60
N GLU A 193 5.07 13.89 5.46
CA GLU A 193 5.86 14.45 6.56
C GLU A 193 4.97 14.97 7.70
N ARG A 194 3.98 15.82 7.39
CA ARG A 194 3.02 16.35 8.38
C ARG A 194 2.23 15.24 9.08
N ALA A 195 1.80 14.23 8.31
CA ALA A 195 1.07 13.09 8.86
C ALA A 195 1.94 12.28 9.83
N VAL A 196 3.21 12.06 9.49
CA VAL A 196 4.17 11.35 10.35
C VAL A 196 4.47 12.15 11.61
N GLU A 197 4.68 13.47 11.51
CA GLU A 197 4.87 14.33 12.69
C GLU A 197 3.67 14.24 13.66
N ALA A 198 2.44 14.33 13.14
CA ALA A 198 1.24 14.20 13.94
C ALA A 198 1.10 12.78 14.55
N PHE A 199 1.40 11.74 13.76
CA PHE A 199 1.37 10.36 14.24
C PHE A 199 2.38 10.12 15.36
N LEU A 200 3.62 10.59 15.20
CA LEU A 200 4.67 10.45 16.22
C LEU A 200 4.37 11.28 17.48
N ALA A 201 3.67 12.42 17.36
CA ALA A 201 3.19 13.16 18.52
C ALA A 201 2.15 12.38 19.33
N LEU A 202 1.32 11.53 18.68
CA LEU A 202 0.32 10.70 19.33
C LEU A 202 0.89 9.39 19.90
N HIS A 203 1.80 8.77 19.19
CA HIS A 203 2.24 7.39 19.44
C HIS A 203 3.75 7.25 19.67
N GLY A 204 4.56 8.29 19.45
CA GLY A 204 6.00 8.27 19.71
C GLY A 204 6.32 8.17 21.19
N VAL A 205 7.41 7.51 21.54
CA VAL A 205 7.95 7.47 22.90
C VAL A 205 9.02 8.56 23.02
N GLU A 206 8.78 9.56 23.87
CA GLU A 206 9.78 10.60 24.14
C GLU A 206 11.01 10.01 24.79
N GLN A 207 12.18 10.14 24.17
CA GLN A 207 13.45 9.63 24.71
C GLN A 207 13.95 10.37 25.97
N LYS A 208 13.29 11.46 26.39
CA LYS A 208 13.69 12.26 27.55
C LYS A 208 13.72 11.50 28.88
N THR A 209 13.10 10.33 28.98
CA THR A 209 13.02 9.59 30.26
C THR A 209 14.14 8.57 30.45
N ALA A 210 14.78 8.09 29.39
CA ALA A 210 15.83 7.06 29.48
C ALA A 210 17.17 7.63 30.01
N ASP A 211 17.55 8.84 29.66
CA ASP A 211 18.78 9.49 30.14
C ASP A 211 18.64 10.03 31.58
N ALA A 212 17.44 10.47 31.97
CA ALA A 212 17.19 10.91 33.34
C ALA A 212 17.26 9.74 34.36
N LEU A 213 16.83 8.54 33.97
CA LEU A 213 16.91 7.35 34.80
C LEU A 213 18.35 6.76 34.89
N ARG A 214 19.19 6.94 33.88
CA ARG A 214 20.60 6.52 33.93
C ARG A 214 21.44 7.45 34.79
N VAL A 215 21.13 8.72 34.87
CA VAL A 215 21.83 9.70 35.72
C VAL A 215 21.44 9.51 37.22
N SER A 216 20.23 9.06 37.53
CA SER A 216 19.80 8.81 38.88
C SER A 216 20.26 7.45 39.47
N ALA A 217 20.64 6.49 38.65
CA ALA A 217 21.12 5.17 39.06
C ALA A 217 22.63 5.09 39.23
N GLY A 218 23.36 6.17 38.96
CA GLY A 218 24.82 6.28 39.04
C GLY A 218 25.34 7.12 40.20
N ARG A 219 24.48 7.37 41.25
CA ARG A 219 24.89 8.01 42.51
C ARG A 219 24.73 7.08 43.70
#